data_ed37904bf630385791349d695f240dff
#
_entry.id   ed37904bf630385791349d695f240dff
#
_cell.length_a   1.000
_cell.length_b   1.000
_cell.length_c   1.000
_cell.angle_alpha   90.00
_cell.angle_beta   90.00
_cell.angle_gamma   90.00
#
_symmetry.space_group_name_H-M   'P 1'
#
loop_
_entity.id
_entity.type
_entity.pdbx_description
1 polymer ?
#
loop_
_entity_poly.entity_id
_entity_poly.type
_entity_poly.pdbx_seq_one_letter_code
_entity_poly.pdbx_strand_id
1 'polypeptide(L)'
;KAIKRAGMDYWDQLDVTRYVNYEDFLEKNPGAKIYMATTKGRHVYTEVNYEPDCYIMFGKESAGIPEEILIQHPDECIRIPMIGDTRSLNLSNSAAIVLYEALRQNNFDHMRLAGELHRLHW
;
A
#
# COMPACT_ATOMS: atom_id res chain seq x y z
N LYS A 1 -19.59 -3.60 -3.85
CA LYS A 1 -20.86 -2.99 -3.46
C LYS A 1 -20.66 -1.81 -2.55
N ALA A 2 -19.92 -2.00 -1.47
CA ALA A 2 -19.63 -0.90 -0.57
C ALA A 2 -18.85 0.19 -1.28
N ILE A 3 -18.00 -0.18 -2.18
CA ILE A 3 -17.19 0.77 -2.93
C ILE A 3 -18.09 1.67 -3.77
N LYS A 4 -19.04 1.08 -4.47
CA LYS A 4 -19.95 1.88 -5.30
C LYS A 4 -20.80 2.80 -4.46
N ARG A 5 -21.25 2.30 -3.29
CA ARG A 5 -22.08 3.09 -2.39
C ARG A 5 -21.33 4.29 -1.83
N ALA A 6 -20.04 4.20 -1.71
CA ALA A 6 -19.24 5.30 -1.20
C ALA A 6 -19.00 6.40 -2.23
N GLY A 7 -19.70 6.35 -3.37
CA GLY A 7 -19.60 7.40 -4.37
C GLY A 7 -18.36 7.30 -5.21
N MET A 8 -17.86 6.10 -5.38
CA MET A 8 -16.66 5.88 -6.16
C MET A 8 -16.98 5.80 -7.64
N ASP A 9 -17.44 6.91 -8.20
CA ASP A 9 -17.74 6.96 -9.62
C ASP A 9 -16.53 6.67 -10.47
N TYR A 10 -15.34 6.91 -9.92
CA TYR A 10 -14.10 6.64 -10.63
C TYR A 10 -13.62 5.21 -10.45
N TRP A 11 -14.43 4.34 -9.81
CA TRP A 11 -14.06 2.93 -9.65
C TRP A 11 -13.70 2.28 -10.98
N ASP A 12 -14.46 2.63 -12.03
CA ASP A 12 -14.22 2.07 -13.35
C ASP A 12 -12.92 2.56 -13.97
N GLN A 13 -12.33 3.62 -13.42
CA GLN A 13 -11.06 4.15 -13.90
C GLN A 13 -9.86 3.45 -13.25
N LEU A 14 -10.09 2.64 -12.24
CA LEU A 14 -9.03 1.91 -11.58
C LEU A 14 -8.73 0.66 -12.36
N ASP A 15 -7.45 0.32 -12.40
CA ASP A 15 -6.98 -0.90 -13.04
C ASP A 15 -7.00 -2.01 -12.00
N VAL A 16 -8.08 -2.78 -11.96
CA VAL A 16 -8.27 -3.84 -10.98
C VAL A 16 -8.14 -5.20 -11.63
N THR A 17 -7.20 -5.98 -11.15
CA THR A 17 -6.99 -7.35 -11.59
C THR A 17 -7.23 -8.29 -10.41
N ARG A 18 -7.95 -9.38 -10.65
CA ARG A 18 -8.27 -10.34 -9.60
C ARG A 18 -7.43 -11.60 -9.76
N TYR A 19 -7.00 -12.14 -8.63
CA TYR A 19 -6.23 -13.37 -8.57
C TYR A 19 -6.92 -14.35 -7.63
N VAL A 20 -6.74 -15.63 -7.88
CA VAL A 20 -7.35 -16.66 -7.05
C VAL A 20 -6.78 -16.65 -5.64
N ASN A 21 -5.47 -16.50 -5.55
CA ASN A 21 -4.76 -16.47 -4.26
C ASN A 21 -3.38 -15.86 -4.47
N TYR A 22 -2.57 -15.84 -3.42
CA TYR A 22 -1.24 -15.25 -3.46
C TYR A 22 -0.34 -15.99 -4.47
N GLU A 23 -0.43 -17.32 -4.50
CA GLU A 23 0.38 -18.12 -5.42
C GLU A 23 0.03 -17.82 -6.88
N ASP A 24 -1.25 -17.60 -7.16
CA ASP A 24 -1.68 -17.22 -8.50
C ASP A 24 -1.09 -15.89 -8.91
N PHE A 25 -1.07 -14.92 -7.97
CA PHE A 25 -0.45 -13.61 -8.22
C PHE A 25 1.03 -13.78 -8.55
N LEU A 26 1.74 -14.57 -7.76
CA LEU A 26 3.18 -14.76 -7.99
C LEU A 26 3.46 -15.41 -9.33
N GLU A 27 2.63 -16.35 -9.71
CA GLU A 27 2.79 -17.06 -10.98
C GLU A 27 2.63 -16.12 -12.16
N LYS A 28 1.67 -15.21 -12.06
CA LYS A 28 1.37 -14.28 -13.14
C LYS A 28 2.22 -13.02 -13.12
N ASN A 29 2.97 -12.79 -12.05
CA ASN A 29 3.85 -11.64 -11.92
C ASN A 29 5.22 -12.11 -11.47
N PRO A 30 5.93 -12.88 -12.30
CA PRO A 30 7.23 -13.41 -11.90
C PRO A 30 8.22 -12.29 -11.66
N GLY A 31 9.00 -12.43 -10.59
CA GLY A 31 9.99 -11.43 -10.24
C GLY A 31 9.44 -10.18 -9.56
N ALA A 32 8.15 -10.21 -9.17
CA ALA A 32 7.53 -9.05 -8.52
C ALA A 32 8.24 -8.75 -7.20
N LYS A 33 8.58 -7.47 -6.99
CA LYS A 33 9.13 -7.02 -5.71
C LYS A 33 7.94 -6.59 -4.85
N ILE A 34 7.75 -7.24 -3.72
CA ILE A 34 6.58 -7.03 -2.88
C ILE A 34 7.00 -6.61 -1.48
N TYR A 35 6.48 -5.49 -1.01
CA TYR A 35 6.63 -5.07 0.38
C TYR A 35 5.34 -5.40 1.10
N MET A 36 5.46 -5.95 2.31
CA MET A 36 4.31 -6.48 3.04
C MET A 36 4.05 -5.62 4.27
N ALA A 37 2.93 -4.92 4.26
CA ALA A 37 2.56 -4.05 5.35
C ALA A 37 1.91 -4.86 6.47
N THR A 38 2.52 -4.84 7.64
CA THR A 38 2.07 -5.63 8.77
C THR A 38 2.53 -4.99 10.06
N THR A 39 1.69 -5.05 11.09
CA THR A 39 2.08 -4.57 12.42
C THR A 39 3.20 -5.41 13.01
N LYS A 40 3.52 -6.56 12.43
CA LYS A 40 4.58 -7.44 12.86
C LYS A 40 5.91 -7.17 12.15
N GLY A 41 5.94 -6.19 11.26
CA GLY A 41 7.15 -5.87 10.50
C GLY A 41 8.29 -5.39 11.39
N ARG A 42 9.50 -5.71 10.97
CA ARG A 42 10.70 -5.35 11.70
C ARG A 42 11.32 -4.06 11.22
N HIS A 43 10.81 -3.49 10.14
CA HIS A 43 11.32 -2.25 9.56
C HIS A 43 10.20 -1.22 9.51
N VAL A 44 10.55 0.02 9.83
CA VAL A 44 9.60 1.11 9.65
C VAL A 44 9.38 1.30 8.16
N TYR A 45 8.17 1.62 7.76
CA TYR A 45 7.82 1.74 6.35
C TYR A 45 8.68 2.76 5.60
N THR A 46 9.34 3.67 6.31
CA THR A 46 10.20 4.67 5.68
C THR A 46 11.63 4.18 5.49
N GLU A 47 11.97 3.01 6.02
CA GLU A 47 13.36 2.53 6.00
C GLU A 47 13.72 1.71 4.76
N VAL A 48 12.72 1.31 3.98
CA VAL A 48 13.01 0.51 2.78
C VAL A 48 13.00 1.39 1.55
N ASN A 49 13.61 0.90 0.47
CA ASN A 49 13.68 1.62 -0.79
C ASN A 49 12.65 1.07 -1.76
N TYR A 50 11.59 1.83 -2.01
CA TYR A 50 10.51 1.39 -2.89
C TYR A 50 10.90 1.63 -4.33
N GLU A 51 10.99 0.54 -5.09
CA GLU A 51 11.24 0.63 -6.52
C GLU A 51 9.99 1.11 -7.24
N PRO A 52 10.15 1.78 -8.40
CA PRO A 52 8.99 2.33 -9.09
C PRO A 52 7.92 1.31 -9.44
N ASP A 53 8.32 0.07 -9.71
CA ASP A 53 7.38 -0.99 -10.12
C ASP A 53 7.03 -1.92 -8.98
N CYS A 54 7.35 -1.59 -7.74
CA CYS A 54 7.10 -2.50 -6.63
C CYS A 54 5.61 -2.65 -6.35
N TYR A 55 5.29 -3.69 -5.61
CA TYR A 55 3.94 -3.93 -5.10
C TYR A 55 3.95 -3.75 -3.60
N ILE A 56 2.84 -3.31 -3.05
CA ILE A 56 2.67 -3.21 -1.61
C ILE A 56 1.48 -4.07 -1.24
N MET A 57 1.72 -5.07 -0.41
CA MET A 57 0.70 -6.05 -0.05
C MET A 57 0.12 -5.72 1.32
N PHE A 58 -1.20 -5.79 1.41
CA PHE A 58 -1.93 -5.63 2.66
C PHE A 58 -2.74 -6.89 2.90
N GLY A 59 -2.93 -7.22 4.16
CA GLY A 59 -3.72 -8.39 4.51
C GLY A 59 -5.16 -8.05 4.82
N LYS A 60 -5.93 -9.06 5.19
CA LYS A 60 -7.29 -8.86 5.64
C LYS A 60 -7.31 -8.04 6.91
N GLU A 61 -8.35 -7.22 7.08
CA GLU A 61 -8.47 -6.40 8.27
C GLU A 61 -8.55 -7.24 9.54
N SER A 62 -9.15 -8.42 9.44
CA SER A 62 -9.34 -9.26 10.63
C SER A 62 -8.10 -10.07 11.01
N ALA A 63 -7.28 -10.46 10.04
CA ALA A 63 -6.20 -11.39 10.29
C ALA A 63 -4.83 -10.92 9.81
N GLY A 64 -4.78 -9.96 8.91
CA GLY A 64 -3.53 -9.53 8.31
C GLY A 64 -2.98 -10.53 7.32
N ILE A 65 -1.72 -10.39 6.99
CA ILE A 65 -1.03 -11.31 6.08
C ILE A 65 -0.63 -12.56 6.87
N PRO A 66 -0.86 -13.76 6.35
CA PRO A 66 -0.45 -14.99 7.06
C PRO A 66 1.04 -15.00 7.38
N GLU A 67 1.38 -15.47 8.57
CA GLU A 67 2.77 -15.48 9.01
C GLU A 67 3.64 -16.38 8.16
N GLU A 68 3.07 -17.42 7.56
CA GLU A 68 3.80 -18.29 6.66
C GLU A 68 4.34 -17.54 5.44
N ILE A 69 3.63 -16.50 5.03
CA ILE A 69 4.11 -15.66 3.93
C ILE A 69 5.14 -14.66 4.45
N LEU A 70 4.86 -14.03 5.59
CA LEU A 70 5.74 -13.00 6.13
C LEU A 70 7.13 -13.51 6.41
N ILE A 71 7.25 -14.72 6.96
CA ILE A 71 8.53 -15.25 7.37
C ILE A 71 9.47 -15.50 6.20
N GLN A 72 8.93 -15.58 5.00
CA GLN A 72 9.74 -15.75 3.80
C GLN A 72 10.33 -14.43 3.31
N HIS A 73 9.86 -13.30 3.85
CA HIS A 73 10.25 -11.98 3.37
C HIS A 73 10.53 -11.02 4.53
N PRO A 74 11.45 -11.40 5.44
CA PRO A 74 11.65 -10.58 6.66
C PRO A 74 12.12 -9.15 6.36
N ASP A 75 12.87 -8.96 5.28
CA ASP A 75 13.41 -7.63 4.96
C ASP A 75 12.40 -6.75 4.25
N GLU A 76 11.32 -7.33 3.74
CA GLU A 76 10.27 -6.60 3.04
C GLU A 76 9.03 -6.39 3.90
N CYS A 77 9.04 -6.84 5.15
CA CYS A 77 7.93 -6.60 6.06
C CYS A 77 8.11 -5.24 6.71
N ILE A 78 7.13 -4.37 6.49
CA ILE A 78 7.19 -2.97 6.93
C ILE A 78 6.02 -2.66 7.83
N ARG A 79 6.23 -1.71 8.74
CA ARG A 79 5.15 -1.31 9.63
C ARG A 79 5.08 0.20 9.76
N ILE A 80 3.88 0.67 10.03
CA ILE A 80 3.65 2.07 10.39
C ILE A 80 3.79 2.18 11.90
N PRO A 81 4.66 3.05 12.41
CA PRO A 81 4.83 3.18 13.87
C PRO A 81 3.53 3.58 14.56
N MET A 82 3.30 3.01 15.72
CA MET A 82 2.11 3.29 16.52
C MET A 82 2.54 3.54 17.95
N ILE A 83 1.75 4.33 18.67
CA ILE A 83 1.99 4.58 20.08
C ILE A 83 1.43 3.39 20.88
N GLY A 84 2.29 2.74 21.65
CA GLY A 84 1.88 1.65 22.52
C GLY A 84 1.38 0.44 21.75
N ASP A 85 0.52 -0.32 22.41
CA ASP A 85 -0.03 -1.55 21.86
C ASP A 85 -1.38 -1.33 21.21
N THR A 86 -1.64 -0.14 20.71
CA THR A 86 -2.90 0.14 20.05
C THR A 86 -3.04 -0.72 18.81
N ARG A 87 -4.30 -0.96 18.43
CA ARG A 87 -4.55 -1.71 17.21
C ARG A 87 -4.10 -0.91 16.00
N SER A 88 -3.98 -1.62 14.91
CA SER A 88 -3.52 -1.04 13.67
C SER A 88 -4.52 -0.02 13.14
N LEU A 89 -4.03 0.85 12.27
CA LEU A 89 -4.86 1.76 11.51
C LEU A 89 -5.73 0.96 10.56
N ASN A 90 -6.84 1.55 10.13
CA ASN A 90 -7.66 0.85 9.16
C ASN A 90 -6.91 0.73 7.83
N LEU A 91 -7.39 -0.17 6.99
CA LEU A 91 -6.69 -0.54 5.77
C LEU A 91 -6.49 0.63 4.82
N SER A 92 -7.53 1.44 4.60
CA SER A 92 -7.41 2.55 3.66
C SER A 92 -6.38 3.58 4.12
N ASN A 93 -6.34 3.88 5.41
CA ASN A 93 -5.36 4.81 5.95
C ASN A 93 -3.95 4.26 5.80
N SER A 94 -3.77 2.98 6.12
CA SER A 94 -2.47 2.33 5.99
C SER A 94 -2.01 2.34 4.54
N ALA A 95 -2.91 2.04 3.62
CA ALA A 95 -2.57 2.02 2.20
C ALA A 95 -2.13 3.39 1.72
N ALA A 96 -2.86 4.44 2.12
CA ALA A 96 -2.50 5.80 1.72
C ALA A 96 -1.14 6.21 2.26
N ILE A 97 -0.88 5.91 3.53
CA ILE A 97 0.37 6.29 4.17
C ILE A 97 1.57 5.64 3.46
N VAL A 98 1.50 4.33 3.26
CA VAL A 98 2.62 3.60 2.66
C VAL A 98 2.78 3.97 1.19
N LEU A 99 1.66 4.08 0.48
CA LEU A 99 1.70 4.45 -0.93
C LEU A 99 2.37 5.81 -1.13
N TYR A 100 2.00 6.79 -0.31
CA TYR A 100 2.57 8.12 -0.48
C TYR A 100 4.04 8.18 -0.09
N GLU A 101 4.49 7.33 0.81
CA GLU A 101 5.92 7.24 1.06
C GLU A 101 6.66 6.69 -0.15
N ALA A 102 6.10 5.66 -0.78
CA ALA A 102 6.70 5.10 -2.00
C ALA A 102 6.72 6.14 -3.11
N LEU A 103 5.64 6.90 -3.27
CA LEU A 103 5.58 7.96 -4.28
C LEU A 103 6.58 9.06 -3.98
N ARG A 104 6.74 9.44 -2.70
CA ARG A 104 7.70 10.45 -2.31
C ARG A 104 9.12 10.03 -2.68
N GLN A 105 9.47 8.79 -2.41
CA GLN A 105 10.80 8.28 -2.73
C GLN A 105 11.07 8.29 -4.23
N ASN A 106 10.01 8.20 -5.02
CA ASN A 106 10.12 8.25 -6.48
C ASN A 106 9.77 9.64 -7.03
N ASN A 107 9.92 10.67 -6.18
CA ASN A 107 9.84 12.09 -6.55
C ASN A 107 8.46 12.50 -7.04
N PHE A 108 7.40 11.79 -6.65
CA PHE A 108 6.03 12.09 -7.07
C PHE A 108 5.92 12.23 -8.59
N ASP A 109 6.64 11.37 -9.31
CA ASP A 109 6.69 11.42 -10.77
C ASP A 109 5.28 11.44 -11.36
N HIS A 110 5.05 12.31 -12.33
CA HIS A 110 3.80 12.43 -13.07
C HIS A 110 2.63 12.91 -12.22
N MET A 111 2.92 13.45 -11.03
CA MET A 111 1.87 13.97 -10.16
C MET A 111 1.93 15.48 -10.10
N ARG A 112 0.78 16.08 -9.84
CA ARG A 112 0.71 17.53 -9.68
C ARG A 112 1.24 17.91 -8.31
N LEU A 113 2.22 18.82 -8.27
CA LEU A 113 2.92 19.16 -7.04
C LEU A 113 2.44 20.45 -6.41
N ALA A 114 1.69 21.26 -7.14
CA ALA A 114 1.21 22.54 -6.63
C ALA A 114 -0.15 22.85 -7.21
N GLY A 115 -0.85 23.76 -6.58
CA GLY A 115 -2.18 24.14 -7.03
C GLY A 115 -2.31 25.64 -7.12
N GLU A 116 -3.42 26.08 -7.71
CA GLU A 116 -3.77 27.47 -7.86
C GLU A 116 -5.09 27.73 -7.17
N LEU A 117 -5.27 28.98 -6.74
CA LEU A 117 -6.55 29.38 -6.20
C LEU A 117 -7.53 29.55 -7.36
N HIS A 118 -8.82 29.40 -7.05
CA HIS A 118 -9.83 29.52 -8.10
C HIS A 118 -10.18 30.97 -8.39
N ARG A 119 -10.21 31.79 -7.35
CA ARG A 119 -10.71 33.17 -7.46
C ARG A 119 -9.61 34.20 -7.22
N LEU A 120 -8.74 33.90 -6.31
CA LEU A 120 -7.63 34.80 -5.98
C LEU A 120 -6.32 34.23 -6.55
N HIS A 121 -5.24 34.95 -6.35
CA HIS A 121 -3.90 34.52 -6.77
C HIS A 121 -3.01 34.35 -5.55
N TRP A 122 -2.13 33.41 -5.62
CA TRP A 122 -1.08 33.27 -4.62
C TRP A 122 -0.17 34.48 -4.61
#